data_48840455c21edecc355072ab74384619
#
_entry.id   48840455c21edecc355072ab74384619
#
_cell.length_a   1.000
_cell.length_b   1.000
_cell.length_c   1.000
_cell.angle_alpha   90.00
_cell.angle_beta   90.00
_cell.angle_gamma   90.00
#
_symmetry.space_group_name_H-M   'P 1'
#
loop_
_entity.id
_entity.type
_entity.pdbx_description
1 polymer ?
#
loop_
_entity_poly.entity_id
_entity_poly.type
_entity_poly.pdbx_seq_one_letter_code
_entity_poly.pdbx_strand_id
1 'polypeptide(L)'
;IKPHLTTIGKLANRLQRLLLAKQNTSWNYNLEEGILDTARLHRIIAKPGFPLSFKEEKQTDFKDTVVSLLIDNSGSMRGRSISLAAICADIISTTLDRCQIKTEILGFTTKHWKGGQSKQLWLQRGSRSYPGRLNDIRHIVYKSADNSLRRARKNFGTMLREGLLKENIDGEALAWSHERLIKRGEERKILIVISDGAPVDDSTLSANKDDYLDNHLKEIIYLIENNSSVELQAIGIGHDVTKYYKNALTINRAEELGEVLLDELTKLFKD
;
A
#
# COMPACT_ATOMS: atom_id res chain seq x y z
N ILE A 1 19.29 10.23 3.32
CA ILE A 1 17.99 10.93 3.28
C ILE A 1 18.14 12.37 2.76
N LYS A 2 19.19 13.13 3.16
CA LYS A 2 19.39 14.51 2.69
C LYS A 2 19.45 14.70 1.15
N PRO A 3 20.10 13.83 0.35
CA PRO A 3 20.20 14.04 -1.09
C PRO A 3 18.84 13.91 -1.84
N HIS A 4 17.83 13.28 -1.24
CA HIS A 4 16.53 13.09 -1.90
C HIS A 4 15.49 14.16 -1.58
N LEU A 5 15.81 15.18 -0.77
CA LEU A 5 14.85 16.22 -0.36
C LEU A 5 14.33 17.05 -1.54
N THR A 6 15.18 17.33 -2.54
CA THR A 6 14.78 18.06 -3.76
C THR A 6 13.84 17.22 -4.62
N THR A 7 14.09 15.94 -4.73
CA THR A 7 13.22 14.98 -5.45
C THR A 7 11.86 14.84 -4.77
N ILE A 8 11.86 14.68 -3.44
CA ILE A 8 10.61 14.65 -2.64
C ILE A 8 9.79 15.93 -2.84
N GLY A 9 10.46 17.11 -2.86
CA GLY A 9 9.77 18.37 -3.09
C GLY A 9 9.11 18.48 -4.47
N LYS A 10 9.81 18.06 -5.52
CA LYS A 10 9.26 18.00 -6.89
C LYS A 10 8.11 17.03 -7.02
N LEU A 11 8.27 15.82 -6.43
CA LEU A 11 7.25 14.78 -6.36
C LEU A 11 5.98 15.28 -5.69
N ALA A 12 6.11 15.80 -4.46
CA ALA A 12 4.99 16.30 -3.69
C ALA A 12 4.24 17.42 -4.42
N ASN A 13 4.97 18.38 -5.01
CA ASN A 13 4.36 19.49 -5.74
C ASN A 13 3.63 19.01 -7.01
N ARG A 14 4.20 18.04 -7.74
CA ARG A 14 3.55 17.48 -8.94
C ARG A 14 2.31 16.68 -8.58
N LEU A 15 2.39 15.81 -7.58
CA LEU A 15 1.26 15.05 -7.09
C LEU A 15 0.16 15.96 -6.52
N GLN A 16 0.53 16.96 -5.73
CA GLN A 16 -0.42 17.94 -5.20
C GLN A 16 -1.16 18.70 -6.30
N ARG A 17 -0.45 19.13 -7.38
CA ARG A 17 -1.09 19.77 -8.54
C ARG A 17 -2.05 18.84 -9.26
N LEU A 18 -1.69 17.55 -9.40
CA LEU A 18 -2.56 16.56 -10.02
C LEU A 18 -3.81 16.28 -9.16
N LEU A 19 -3.63 16.15 -7.86
CA LEU A 19 -4.74 15.98 -6.93
C LEU A 19 -5.66 17.21 -6.92
N LEU A 20 -5.11 18.43 -6.92
CA LEU A 20 -5.89 19.66 -7.03
C LEU A 20 -6.59 19.80 -8.38
N ALA A 21 -5.94 19.40 -9.49
CA ALA A 21 -6.55 19.41 -10.81
C ALA A 21 -7.70 18.39 -10.94
N LYS A 22 -7.64 17.28 -10.19
CA LYS A 22 -8.70 16.27 -10.09
C LYS A 22 -9.74 16.57 -9.01
N GLN A 23 -9.55 17.58 -8.20
CA GLN A 23 -10.67 18.20 -7.48
C GLN A 23 -11.60 18.83 -8.52
N ASN A 24 -12.05 17.98 -9.47
CA ASN A 24 -13.14 18.33 -10.35
C ASN A 24 -14.30 18.66 -9.45
N THR A 25 -14.66 19.90 -9.45
CA THR A 25 -15.88 20.44 -8.93
C THR A 25 -17.03 19.59 -9.46
N SER A 26 -17.39 18.54 -8.74
CA SER A 26 -18.66 17.88 -8.97
C SER A 26 -19.73 18.83 -8.43
N TRP A 27 -20.71 19.10 -9.24
CA TRP A 27 -21.78 20.02 -8.84
C TRP A 27 -22.98 19.22 -8.34
N ASN A 28 -23.45 19.55 -7.13
CA ASN A 28 -24.77 19.16 -6.69
C ASN A 28 -25.77 20.10 -7.41
N TYR A 29 -26.63 19.54 -8.21
CA TYR A 29 -27.66 20.29 -8.94
C TYR A 29 -29.00 20.18 -8.27
N ASN A 30 -29.94 21.03 -8.71
CA ASN A 30 -31.31 21.05 -8.23
C ASN A 30 -31.42 21.41 -6.74
N LEU A 31 -30.70 22.44 -6.33
CA LEU A 31 -30.76 23.00 -4.97
C LEU A 31 -31.65 24.24 -4.96
N GLU A 32 -32.16 24.56 -3.78
CA GLU A 32 -32.97 25.76 -3.52
C GLU A 32 -32.09 26.99 -3.28
N GLU A 33 -30.85 26.79 -2.87
CA GLU A 33 -29.87 27.82 -2.57
C GLU A 33 -28.51 27.46 -3.18
N GLY A 34 -27.64 28.47 -3.41
CA GLY A 34 -26.29 28.29 -3.92
C GLY A 34 -25.98 29.17 -5.13
N ILE A 35 -25.12 28.65 -6.05
CA ILE A 35 -24.76 29.34 -7.29
C ILE A 35 -25.83 29.04 -8.35
N LEU A 36 -26.33 30.09 -9.01
CA LEU A 36 -27.35 29.95 -10.04
C LEU A 36 -26.85 29.11 -11.22
N ASP A 37 -27.56 28.03 -11.57
CA ASP A 37 -27.26 27.20 -12.74
C ASP A 37 -27.87 27.81 -14.00
N THR A 38 -27.08 28.59 -14.71
CA THR A 38 -27.52 29.31 -15.93
C THR A 38 -28.01 28.38 -17.05
N ALA A 39 -27.52 27.12 -17.11
CA ALA A 39 -27.98 26.14 -18.09
C ALA A 39 -29.41 25.64 -17.82
N ARG A 40 -29.95 25.87 -16.62
CA ARG A 40 -31.25 25.39 -16.18
C ARG A 40 -32.28 26.49 -15.91
N LEU A 41 -31.96 27.76 -16.23
CA LEU A 41 -32.84 28.91 -16.02
C LEU A 41 -34.19 28.77 -16.73
N HIS A 42 -34.27 28.05 -17.84
CA HIS A 42 -35.50 27.77 -18.54
C HIS A 42 -36.56 27.08 -17.64
N ARG A 43 -36.16 26.38 -16.60
CA ARG A 43 -37.06 25.72 -15.65
C ARG A 43 -37.81 26.69 -14.76
N ILE A 44 -37.21 27.84 -14.41
CA ILE A 44 -37.86 28.89 -13.62
C ILE A 44 -39.04 29.48 -14.38
N ILE A 45 -38.89 29.62 -15.71
CA ILE A 45 -39.94 30.13 -16.56
C ILE A 45 -41.05 29.08 -16.79
N ALA A 46 -40.64 27.80 -16.98
CA ALA A 46 -41.57 26.71 -17.25
C ALA A 46 -42.35 26.22 -16.04
N LYS A 47 -41.79 26.33 -14.84
CA LYS A 47 -42.39 25.88 -13.55
C LYS A 47 -42.06 26.85 -12.40
N PRO A 48 -42.75 27.99 -12.28
CA PRO A 48 -42.42 29.01 -11.31
C PRO A 48 -42.49 28.57 -9.83
N GLY A 49 -43.17 27.48 -9.52
CA GLY A 49 -43.27 26.94 -8.15
C GLY A 49 -42.14 25.98 -7.74
N PHE A 50 -41.13 25.74 -8.57
CA PHE A 50 -40.01 24.86 -8.30
C PHE A 50 -38.67 25.61 -8.41
N PRO A 51 -38.14 26.19 -7.34
CA PRO A 51 -36.91 27.02 -7.39
C PRO A 51 -35.61 26.21 -7.48
N LEU A 52 -35.63 24.93 -7.87
CA LEU A 52 -34.46 24.04 -7.94
C LEU A 52 -33.52 24.39 -9.11
N SER A 53 -33.03 25.62 -9.15
CA SER A 53 -32.17 26.15 -10.21
C SER A 53 -30.78 26.54 -9.73
N PHE A 54 -30.46 26.16 -8.52
CA PHE A 54 -29.14 26.42 -7.95
C PHE A 54 -28.30 25.16 -7.96
N LYS A 55 -26.98 25.36 -7.95
CA LYS A 55 -25.97 24.33 -7.84
C LYS A 55 -24.95 24.72 -6.79
N GLU A 56 -24.40 23.77 -6.11
CA GLU A 56 -23.34 23.92 -5.12
C GLU A 56 -22.13 23.09 -5.55
N GLU A 57 -20.95 23.63 -5.34
CA GLU A 57 -19.71 22.94 -5.61
C GLU A 57 -19.51 21.83 -4.57
N LYS A 58 -19.64 20.57 -4.97
CA LYS A 58 -19.30 19.43 -4.14
C LYS A 58 -17.79 19.26 -4.15
N GLN A 59 -17.11 19.72 -3.11
CA GLN A 59 -15.71 19.38 -2.91
C GLN A 59 -15.61 17.88 -2.64
N THR A 60 -15.18 17.14 -3.65
CA THR A 60 -14.81 15.73 -3.46
C THR A 60 -13.43 15.74 -2.79
N ASP A 61 -13.43 15.49 -1.49
CA ASP A 61 -12.19 15.46 -0.72
C ASP A 61 -11.36 14.24 -1.11
N PHE A 62 -10.27 14.43 -1.87
CA PHE A 62 -9.21 13.43 -2.04
C PHE A 62 -8.55 13.02 -0.72
N LYS A 63 -8.90 13.70 0.36
CA LYS A 63 -8.44 13.41 1.72
C LYS A 63 -8.99 12.10 2.27
N ASP A 64 -10.01 11.52 1.63
CA ASP A 64 -10.60 10.25 2.06
C ASP A 64 -9.91 9.03 1.42
N THR A 65 -8.59 9.13 1.33
CA THR A 65 -7.73 8.06 0.82
C THR A 65 -6.75 7.62 1.90
N VAL A 66 -6.57 6.30 2.03
CA VAL A 66 -5.52 5.70 2.85
C VAL A 66 -4.61 4.82 2.01
N VAL A 67 -3.31 4.99 2.19
CA VAL A 67 -2.29 4.18 1.52
C VAL A 67 -1.52 3.36 2.54
N SER A 68 -1.50 2.05 2.41
CA SER A 68 -0.71 1.15 3.23
C SER A 68 0.49 0.62 2.43
N LEU A 69 1.68 0.78 2.97
CA LEU A 69 2.91 0.21 2.43
C LEU A 69 3.24 -1.05 3.23
N LEU A 70 3.28 -2.20 2.57
CA LEU A 70 3.67 -3.48 3.15
C LEU A 70 5.08 -3.83 2.66
N ILE A 71 6.05 -3.84 3.58
CA ILE A 71 7.48 -3.97 3.26
C ILE A 71 7.97 -5.34 3.69
N ASP A 72 8.59 -6.03 2.76
CA ASP A 72 9.29 -7.27 3.01
C ASP A 72 10.57 -7.01 3.83
N ASN A 73 10.66 -7.67 4.99
CA ASN A 73 11.81 -7.66 5.87
C ASN A 73 12.47 -9.05 5.92
N SER A 74 12.54 -9.71 4.75
CA SER A 74 13.20 -11.01 4.60
C SER A 74 14.73 -10.87 4.50
N GLY A 75 15.42 -12.01 4.60
CA GLY A 75 16.87 -12.07 4.53
C GLY A 75 17.45 -11.71 3.16
N SER A 76 16.70 -11.96 2.07
CA SER A 76 17.05 -11.57 0.70
C SER A 76 17.12 -10.05 0.54
N MET A 77 16.26 -9.33 1.25
CA MET A 77 16.26 -7.86 1.28
C MET A 77 17.52 -7.25 1.92
N ARG A 78 18.39 -8.04 2.54
CA ARG A 78 19.57 -7.53 3.25
C ARG A 78 20.46 -6.64 2.38
N GLY A 79 20.96 -5.56 2.95
CA GLY A 79 21.89 -4.64 2.30
C GLY A 79 21.22 -3.55 1.51
N ARG A 80 21.39 -3.58 0.17
CA ARG A 80 20.90 -2.51 -0.70
C ARG A 80 19.37 -2.49 -0.81
N SER A 81 18.74 -3.64 -0.92
CA SER A 81 17.29 -3.76 -1.13
C SER A 81 16.48 -3.18 0.02
N ILE A 82 16.80 -3.55 1.27
CA ILE A 82 16.08 -2.98 2.43
C ILE A 82 16.34 -1.49 2.61
N SER A 83 17.54 -1.02 2.23
CA SER A 83 17.85 0.41 2.26
C SER A 83 17.03 1.18 1.23
N LEU A 84 16.86 0.63 0.03
CA LEU A 84 15.98 1.19 -1.00
C LEU A 84 14.52 1.16 -0.56
N ALA A 85 14.03 0.06 0.01
CA ALA A 85 12.68 -0.03 0.56
C ALA A 85 12.40 1.03 1.62
N ALA A 86 13.35 1.25 2.55
CA ALA A 86 13.23 2.28 3.58
C ALA A 86 13.21 3.70 2.98
N ILE A 87 14.00 3.96 1.94
CA ILE A 87 14.00 5.24 1.21
C ILE A 87 12.68 5.41 0.46
N CYS A 88 12.19 4.38 -0.24
CA CYS A 88 10.87 4.38 -0.90
C CYS A 88 9.77 4.74 0.10
N ALA A 89 9.72 4.06 1.24
CA ALA A 89 8.73 4.30 2.28
C ALA A 89 8.79 5.76 2.81
N ASP A 90 9.99 6.29 3.01
CA ASP A 90 10.18 7.69 3.46
C ASP A 90 9.74 8.69 2.39
N ILE A 91 10.06 8.46 1.12
CA ILE A 91 9.65 9.33 0.01
C ILE A 91 8.13 9.31 -0.16
N ILE A 92 7.54 8.12 -0.28
CA ILE A 92 6.09 7.96 -0.49
C ILE A 92 5.34 8.57 0.68
N SER A 93 5.69 8.20 1.92
CA SER A 93 4.99 8.70 3.10
C SER A 93 5.12 10.22 3.27
N THR A 94 6.30 10.79 2.98
CA THR A 94 6.50 12.25 3.05
C THR A 94 5.73 12.98 1.97
N THR A 95 5.64 12.41 0.76
CA THR A 95 4.89 12.98 -0.35
C THR A 95 3.39 12.97 -0.06
N LEU A 96 2.86 11.83 0.37
CA LEU A 96 1.44 11.67 0.70
C LEU A 96 1.03 12.49 1.93
N ASP A 97 1.89 12.58 2.95
CA ASP A 97 1.64 13.42 4.14
C ASP A 97 1.49 14.91 3.77
N ARG A 98 2.30 15.41 2.83
CA ARG A 98 2.14 16.77 2.28
C ARG A 98 0.83 16.97 1.52
N CYS A 99 0.31 15.92 0.91
CA CYS A 99 -0.99 15.91 0.23
C CYS A 99 -2.16 15.63 1.20
N GLN A 100 -1.89 15.52 2.50
CA GLN A 100 -2.86 15.18 3.55
C GLN A 100 -3.53 13.81 3.37
N ILE A 101 -2.86 12.89 2.67
CA ILE A 101 -3.30 11.51 2.50
C ILE A 101 -2.74 10.68 3.65
N LYS A 102 -3.60 9.91 4.31
CA LYS A 102 -3.19 9.04 5.41
C LYS A 102 -2.32 7.89 4.90
N THR A 103 -1.21 7.64 5.60
CA THR A 103 -0.29 6.56 5.23
C THR A 103 -0.07 5.62 6.40
N GLU A 104 -0.10 4.33 6.13
CA GLU A 104 0.30 3.26 7.05
C GLU A 104 1.57 2.58 6.51
N ILE A 105 2.51 2.23 7.39
CA ILE A 105 3.75 1.56 6.99
C ILE A 105 3.91 0.32 7.84
N LEU A 106 3.84 -0.81 7.16
CA LEU A 106 3.87 -2.14 7.72
C LEU A 106 5.10 -2.88 7.24
N GLY A 107 5.50 -3.89 8.00
CA GLY A 107 6.55 -4.80 7.59
C GLY A 107 6.23 -6.22 8.01
N PHE A 108 6.83 -7.17 7.34
CA PHE A 108 6.64 -8.58 7.67
C PHE A 108 7.94 -9.38 7.52
N THR A 109 8.07 -10.38 8.35
CA THR A 109 9.13 -11.39 8.34
C THR A 109 8.71 -12.53 9.27
N THR A 110 9.58 -13.51 9.49
CA THR A 110 9.39 -14.53 10.51
C THR A 110 10.14 -14.20 11.81
N LYS A 111 9.79 -14.86 12.91
CA LYS A 111 10.49 -14.69 14.20
C LYS A 111 11.84 -15.42 14.22
N HIS A 112 11.92 -16.55 13.55
CA HIS A 112 13.06 -17.45 13.58
C HIS A 112 13.49 -17.82 12.16
N TRP A 113 14.72 -18.27 12.03
CA TRP A 113 15.21 -18.98 10.86
C TRP A 113 14.81 -20.46 10.96
N LYS A 114 14.33 -21.05 9.85
CA LYS A 114 14.09 -22.49 9.75
C LYS A 114 13.08 -23.05 10.76
N GLY A 115 12.02 -22.29 11.01
CA GLY A 115 10.93 -22.68 11.88
C GLY A 115 10.95 -22.03 13.26
N GLY A 116 9.87 -22.23 14.00
CA GLY A 116 9.66 -21.64 15.32
C GLY A 116 8.85 -22.58 16.21
N GLN A 117 8.06 -22.02 17.14
CA GLN A 117 7.18 -22.78 18.02
C GLN A 117 6.19 -23.67 17.24
N SER A 118 5.69 -23.17 16.10
CA SER A 118 4.80 -23.91 15.21
C SER A 118 5.43 -25.21 14.74
N LYS A 119 6.71 -25.18 14.35
CA LYS A 119 7.47 -26.38 13.96
C LYS A 119 7.68 -27.33 15.12
N GLN A 120 8.06 -26.82 16.30
CA GLN A 120 8.24 -27.64 17.50
C GLN A 120 6.96 -28.38 17.88
N LEU A 121 5.82 -27.68 17.84
CA LEU A 121 4.51 -28.28 18.11
C LEU A 121 4.15 -29.35 17.09
N TRP A 122 4.46 -29.13 15.82
CA TRP A 122 4.24 -30.12 14.76
C TRP A 122 5.07 -31.39 14.98
N LEU A 123 6.36 -31.24 15.33
CA LEU A 123 7.23 -32.38 15.65
C LEU A 123 6.68 -33.20 16.86
N GLN A 124 6.26 -32.51 17.93
CA GLN A 124 5.68 -33.13 19.11
C GLN A 124 4.38 -33.88 18.80
N ARG A 125 3.60 -33.47 17.80
CA ARG A 125 2.34 -34.06 17.38
C ARG A 125 2.49 -35.17 16.31
N GLY A 126 3.70 -35.64 16.09
CA GLY A 126 3.99 -36.78 15.19
C GLY A 126 4.14 -36.40 13.72
N SER A 127 4.53 -35.18 13.41
CA SER A 127 4.97 -34.74 12.08
C SER A 127 4.02 -35.12 10.94
N ARG A 128 2.73 -34.81 11.08
CA ARG A 128 1.72 -35.10 10.05
C ARG A 128 2.08 -34.48 8.71
N SER A 129 1.74 -35.16 7.62
CA SER A 129 1.96 -34.63 6.26
C SER A 129 1.13 -33.37 6.01
N TYR A 130 1.69 -32.44 5.23
CA TYR A 130 1.06 -31.19 4.83
C TYR A 130 0.56 -30.35 6.02
N PRO A 131 1.44 -29.96 6.94
CA PRO A 131 1.04 -29.26 8.18
C PRO A 131 0.61 -27.81 7.94
N GLY A 132 0.87 -27.25 6.77
CA GLY A 132 0.77 -25.83 6.53
C GLY A 132 2.01 -25.07 7.02
N ARG A 133 1.84 -23.84 7.47
CA ARG A 133 2.94 -22.98 7.95
C ARG A 133 3.60 -23.56 9.22
N LEU A 134 4.93 -23.65 9.20
CA LEU A 134 5.75 -24.15 10.31
C LEU A 134 6.67 -23.10 10.96
N ASN A 135 6.54 -21.85 10.58
CA ASN A 135 7.29 -20.75 11.20
C ASN A 135 6.34 -19.77 11.90
N ASP A 136 6.85 -19.04 12.89
CA ASP A 136 6.11 -18.01 13.58
C ASP A 136 6.26 -16.69 12.83
N ILE A 137 5.15 -16.08 12.42
CA ILE A 137 5.15 -14.81 11.71
C ILE A 137 5.46 -13.64 12.65
N ARG A 138 6.04 -12.61 12.07
CA ARG A 138 6.27 -11.30 12.72
C ARG A 138 5.76 -10.21 11.81
N HIS A 139 4.61 -9.67 12.16
CA HIS A 139 4.05 -8.48 11.54
C HIS A 139 4.45 -7.24 12.33
N ILE A 140 4.89 -6.19 11.65
CA ILE A 140 5.47 -5.00 12.25
C ILE A 140 4.69 -3.78 11.79
N VAL A 141 4.31 -2.91 12.73
CA VAL A 141 3.71 -1.61 12.41
C VAL A 141 4.75 -0.53 12.67
N TYR A 142 5.39 -0.03 11.60
CA TYR A 142 6.33 1.09 11.69
C TYR A 142 5.61 2.42 11.86
N LYS A 143 4.48 2.58 11.19
CA LYS A 143 3.60 3.73 11.29
C LYS A 143 2.15 3.29 11.08
N SER A 144 1.28 3.56 12.02
CA SER A 144 -0.17 3.44 11.78
C SER A 144 -0.70 4.65 11.02
N ALA A 145 -1.84 4.49 10.33
CA ALA A 145 -2.42 5.53 9.49
C ALA A 145 -2.69 6.85 10.25
N ASP A 146 -3.11 6.76 11.51
CA ASP A 146 -3.49 7.90 12.33
C ASP A 146 -2.32 8.56 13.06
N ASN A 147 -1.13 7.93 13.06
CA ASN A 147 0.06 8.49 13.67
C ASN A 147 0.72 9.51 12.75
N SER A 148 1.20 10.63 13.31
CA SER A 148 1.94 11.61 12.53
C SER A 148 3.26 11.03 12.01
N LEU A 149 3.59 11.35 10.76
CA LEU A 149 4.85 10.93 10.13
C LEU A 149 6.07 11.39 10.92
N ARG A 150 6.04 12.62 11.44
CA ARG A 150 7.15 13.21 12.23
C ARG A 150 7.56 12.32 13.41
N ARG A 151 6.58 11.72 14.12
CA ARG A 151 6.85 10.82 15.25
C ARG A 151 7.32 9.45 14.79
N ALA A 152 6.68 8.90 13.76
CA ALA A 152 6.91 7.54 13.28
C ALA A 152 8.19 7.39 12.44
N ARG A 153 8.70 8.46 11.83
CA ARG A 153 9.86 8.42 10.92
C ARG A 153 11.10 7.77 11.52
N LYS A 154 11.28 7.88 12.83
CA LYS A 154 12.39 7.24 13.57
C LYS A 154 12.32 5.70 13.47
N ASN A 155 11.11 5.15 13.34
CA ASN A 155 10.88 3.71 13.30
C ASN A 155 11.38 3.11 11.96
N PHE A 156 11.47 3.89 10.88
CA PHE A 156 11.96 3.40 9.59
C PHE A 156 13.42 2.92 9.68
N GLY A 157 14.22 3.53 10.54
CA GLY A 157 15.59 3.06 10.81
C GLY A 157 15.65 1.66 11.41
N THR A 158 14.57 1.17 12.03
CA THR A 158 14.55 -0.20 12.58
C THR A 158 14.48 -1.27 11.49
N MET A 159 14.02 -0.93 10.26
CA MET A 159 14.05 -1.85 9.12
C MET A 159 15.48 -2.30 8.78
N LEU A 160 16.46 -1.44 9.05
CA LEU A 160 17.88 -1.69 8.74
C LEU A 160 18.58 -2.58 9.78
N ARG A 161 17.88 -3.02 10.83
CA ARG A 161 18.46 -3.89 11.85
C ARG A 161 18.67 -5.30 11.30
N GLU A 162 19.90 -5.75 11.22
CA GLU A 162 20.26 -7.08 10.70
C GLU A 162 19.54 -8.24 11.42
N GLY A 163 19.37 -8.16 12.75
CA GLY A 163 18.65 -9.18 13.51
C GLY A 163 17.16 -9.28 13.23
N LEU A 164 16.58 -8.32 12.50
CA LEU A 164 15.17 -8.32 12.13
C LEU A 164 14.91 -9.20 10.92
N LEU A 165 15.78 -9.16 9.93
CA LEU A 165 15.61 -9.81 8.64
C LEU A 165 15.72 -11.34 8.76
N LYS A 166 14.63 -12.04 8.38
CA LYS A 166 14.51 -13.51 8.46
C LYS A 166 13.90 -14.08 7.18
N GLU A 167 13.03 -15.07 7.30
CA GLU A 167 12.27 -15.63 6.19
C GLU A 167 10.98 -14.86 5.94
N ASN A 168 10.29 -15.11 4.83
CA ASN A 168 9.08 -14.38 4.44
C ASN A 168 7.92 -15.32 4.11
N ILE A 169 6.72 -14.93 4.59
CA ILE A 169 5.45 -15.60 4.33
C ILE A 169 4.47 -14.53 3.85
N ASP A 170 4.58 -14.22 2.56
CA ASP A 170 3.98 -13.05 1.93
C ASP A 170 2.45 -13.10 1.92
N GLY A 171 1.86 -14.30 1.65
CA GLY A 171 0.41 -14.43 1.58
C GLY A 171 -0.29 -14.05 2.88
N GLU A 172 0.21 -14.54 4.05
CA GLU A 172 -0.37 -14.17 5.35
C GLU A 172 -0.14 -12.68 5.68
N ALA A 173 1.01 -12.13 5.31
CA ALA A 173 1.30 -10.71 5.51
C ALA A 173 0.40 -9.82 4.66
N LEU A 174 0.16 -10.22 3.42
CA LEU A 174 -0.75 -9.53 2.50
C LEU A 174 -2.19 -9.56 3.02
N ALA A 175 -2.68 -10.74 3.45
CA ALA A 175 -4.00 -10.89 4.06
C ALA A 175 -4.16 -10.02 5.32
N TRP A 176 -3.16 -9.99 6.19
CA TRP A 176 -3.16 -9.15 7.39
C TRP A 176 -3.22 -7.65 7.07
N SER A 177 -2.43 -7.17 6.11
CA SER A 177 -2.44 -5.76 5.72
C SER A 177 -3.75 -5.35 5.06
N HIS A 178 -4.32 -6.23 4.22
CA HIS A 178 -5.63 -6.06 3.61
C HIS A 178 -6.75 -5.98 4.66
N GLU A 179 -6.76 -6.88 5.65
CA GLU A 179 -7.74 -6.87 6.75
C GLU A 179 -7.68 -5.56 7.56
N ARG A 180 -6.48 -5.00 7.73
CA ARG A 180 -6.31 -3.70 8.39
C ARG A 180 -6.93 -2.56 7.57
N LEU A 181 -6.71 -2.57 6.25
CA LEU A 181 -7.26 -1.55 5.35
C LEU A 181 -8.79 -1.61 5.23
N ILE A 182 -9.37 -2.81 5.15
CA ILE A 182 -10.84 -2.95 5.06
C ILE A 182 -11.55 -2.33 6.27
N LYS A 183 -10.95 -2.44 7.46
CA LYS A 183 -11.51 -1.87 8.70
C LYS A 183 -11.45 -0.34 8.76
N ARG A 184 -10.80 0.29 7.78
CA ARG A 184 -10.71 1.75 7.69
C ARG A 184 -11.98 2.34 7.07
N GLY A 185 -12.32 3.57 7.50
CA GLY A 185 -13.49 4.30 7.01
C GLY A 185 -13.26 5.08 5.72
N GLU A 186 -12.00 5.23 5.27
CA GLU A 186 -11.68 5.96 4.05
C GLU A 186 -12.31 5.29 2.82
N GLU A 187 -12.80 6.09 1.87
CA GLU A 187 -13.45 5.58 0.66
C GLU A 187 -12.47 4.83 -0.25
N ARG A 188 -11.30 5.42 -0.49
CA ARG A 188 -10.25 4.83 -1.33
C ARG A 188 -9.15 4.21 -0.49
N LYS A 189 -8.86 2.95 -0.76
CA LYS A 189 -7.89 2.15 -0.02
C LYS A 189 -6.87 1.55 -0.96
N ILE A 190 -5.61 1.87 -0.75
CA ILE A 190 -4.52 1.45 -1.62
C ILE A 190 -3.51 0.66 -0.80
N LEU A 191 -3.15 -0.52 -1.29
CA LEU A 191 -2.12 -1.38 -0.71
C LEU A 191 -0.96 -1.52 -1.68
N ILE A 192 0.21 -1.04 -1.26
CA ILE A 192 1.45 -1.13 -2.05
C ILE A 192 2.38 -2.10 -1.34
N VAL A 193 2.71 -3.19 -2.01
CA VAL A 193 3.67 -4.19 -1.52
C VAL A 193 5.06 -3.86 -2.04
N ILE A 194 6.07 -3.90 -1.18
CA ILE A 194 7.47 -3.72 -1.54
C ILE A 194 8.22 -5.00 -1.18
N SER A 195 8.63 -5.78 -2.17
CA SER A 195 9.29 -7.07 -2.00
C SER A 195 10.39 -7.26 -3.06
N ASP A 196 11.30 -8.19 -2.82
CA ASP A 196 12.36 -8.56 -3.75
C ASP A 196 12.14 -9.93 -4.42
N GLY A 197 10.96 -10.55 -4.26
CA GLY A 197 10.72 -11.79 -4.97
C GLY A 197 9.65 -12.70 -4.42
N ALA A 198 9.98 -14.00 -4.39
CA ALA A 198 9.07 -15.07 -4.01
C ALA A 198 9.03 -15.30 -2.49
N PRO A 199 7.92 -15.82 -1.94
CA PRO A 199 7.83 -16.23 -0.55
C PRO A 199 8.75 -17.43 -0.28
N VAL A 200 9.56 -17.34 0.78
CA VAL A 200 10.50 -18.40 1.16
C VAL A 200 10.50 -18.61 2.67
N ASP A 201 10.12 -19.79 3.09
CA ASP A 201 10.28 -20.31 4.46
C ASP A 201 10.68 -21.78 4.39
N ASP A 202 11.96 -22.06 4.68
CA ASP A 202 12.55 -23.40 4.55
C ASP A 202 11.77 -24.48 5.30
N SER A 203 11.28 -24.15 6.49
CA SER A 203 10.54 -25.11 7.33
C SER A 203 9.18 -25.47 6.75
N THR A 204 8.49 -24.49 6.23
CA THR A 204 7.18 -24.69 5.59
C THR A 204 7.33 -25.44 4.27
N LEU A 205 8.28 -25.03 3.42
CA LEU A 205 8.52 -25.69 2.12
C LEU A 205 8.99 -27.14 2.28
N SER A 206 9.86 -27.43 3.27
CA SER A 206 10.34 -28.80 3.50
C SER A 206 9.27 -29.80 3.93
N ALA A 207 8.15 -29.35 4.50
CA ALA A 207 7.09 -30.21 5.04
C ALA A 207 5.80 -30.20 4.21
N ASN A 208 5.71 -29.31 3.23
CA ASN A 208 4.60 -29.16 2.30
C ASN A 208 5.07 -29.38 0.86
N LYS A 209 4.20 -29.09 -0.11
CA LYS A 209 4.62 -29.02 -1.53
C LYS A 209 5.45 -27.79 -1.76
N ASP A 210 6.39 -27.86 -2.70
CA ASP A 210 7.32 -26.76 -3.04
C ASP A 210 6.60 -25.47 -3.46
N ASP A 211 5.40 -25.57 -4.03
CA ASP A 211 4.57 -24.47 -4.50
C ASP A 211 3.57 -23.93 -3.45
N TYR A 212 3.60 -24.46 -2.23
CA TYR A 212 2.59 -24.13 -1.18
C TYR A 212 2.51 -22.63 -0.89
N LEU A 213 3.63 -21.97 -0.64
CA LEU A 213 3.66 -20.55 -0.32
C LEU A 213 3.36 -19.68 -1.55
N ASP A 214 3.83 -20.09 -2.73
CA ASP A 214 3.58 -19.42 -4.00
C ASP A 214 2.09 -19.45 -4.37
N ASN A 215 1.45 -20.61 -4.24
CA ASN A 215 0.02 -20.76 -4.49
C ASN A 215 -0.83 -19.97 -3.49
N HIS A 216 -0.47 -20.01 -2.22
CA HIS A 216 -1.17 -19.22 -1.20
C HIS A 216 -1.07 -17.71 -1.48
N LEU A 217 0.12 -17.22 -1.85
CA LEU A 217 0.29 -15.82 -2.24
C LEU A 217 -0.61 -15.44 -3.43
N LYS A 218 -0.61 -16.26 -4.49
CA LYS A 218 -1.44 -16.04 -5.68
C LYS A 218 -2.94 -16.04 -5.35
N GLU A 219 -3.38 -16.94 -4.46
CA GLU A 219 -4.76 -17.00 -4.01
C GLU A 219 -5.18 -15.71 -3.29
N ILE A 220 -4.36 -15.21 -2.37
CA ILE A 220 -4.64 -13.97 -1.65
C ILE A 220 -4.62 -12.75 -2.60
N ILE A 221 -3.67 -12.69 -3.53
CA ILE A 221 -3.64 -11.63 -4.55
C ILE A 221 -4.93 -11.65 -5.37
N TYR A 222 -5.34 -12.83 -5.86
CA TYR A 222 -6.56 -13.00 -6.64
C TYR A 222 -7.80 -12.52 -5.86
N LEU A 223 -7.90 -12.87 -4.58
CA LEU A 223 -9.00 -12.44 -3.72
C LEU A 223 -9.03 -10.91 -3.55
N ILE A 224 -7.90 -10.29 -3.35
CA ILE A 224 -7.83 -8.82 -3.19
C ILE A 224 -8.16 -8.11 -4.50
N GLU A 225 -7.56 -8.53 -5.61
CA GLU A 225 -7.73 -7.86 -6.91
C GLU A 225 -9.14 -8.03 -7.51
N ASN A 226 -9.85 -9.11 -7.19
CA ASN A 226 -11.15 -9.40 -7.81
C ASN A 226 -12.35 -9.25 -6.87
N ASN A 227 -12.14 -9.42 -5.54
CA ASN A 227 -13.24 -9.46 -4.58
C ASN A 227 -13.16 -8.36 -3.51
N SER A 228 -12.27 -7.39 -3.64
CA SER A 228 -12.08 -6.31 -2.68
C SER A 228 -12.13 -4.93 -3.34
N SER A 229 -12.48 -3.92 -2.55
CA SER A 229 -12.38 -2.51 -2.93
C SER A 229 -10.96 -1.93 -2.73
N VAL A 230 -10.00 -2.75 -2.30
CA VAL A 230 -8.61 -2.33 -2.09
C VAL A 230 -7.84 -2.42 -3.39
N GLU A 231 -7.27 -1.31 -3.83
CA GLU A 231 -6.38 -1.26 -4.99
C GLU A 231 -5.03 -1.84 -4.61
N LEU A 232 -4.61 -2.92 -5.28
CA LEU A 232 -3.35 -3.61 -5.00
C LEU A 232 -2.29 -3.25 -6.03
N GLN A 233 -1.12 -2.87 -5.54
CA GLN A 233 0.07 -2.58 -6.35
C GLN A 233 1.31 -3.22 -5.74
N ALA A 234 2.32 -3.46 -6.56
CA ALA A 234 3.59 -4.01 -6.11
C ALA A 234 4.80 -3.25 -6.65
N ILE A 235 5.82 -3.13 -5.83
CA ILE A 235 7.12 -2.57 -6.17
C ILE A 235 8.17 -3.65 -5.94
N GLY A 236 8.69 -4.20 -7.02
CA GLY A 236 9.82 -5.13 -6.99
C GLY A 236 11.14 -4.40 -6.83
N ILE A 237 11.97 -4.81 -5.88
CA ILE A 237 13.32 -4.26 -5.71
C ILE A 237 14.35 -5.26 -6.21
N GLY A 238 14.94 -4.95 -7.37
CA GLY A 238 15.95 -5.81 -7.99
C GLY A 238 15.42 -7.09 -8.64
N HIS A 239 14.13 -7.38 -8.49
CA HIS A 239 13.46 -8.53 -9.07
C HIS A 239 12.10 -8.15 -9.67
N ASP A 240 11.72 -8.88 -10.72
CA ASP A 240 10.44 -8.72 -11.38
C ASP A 240 9.33 -9.44 -10.58
N VAL A 241 8.34 -8.67 -10.11
CA VAL A 241 7.18 -9.17 -9.36
C VAL A 241 5.91 -9.23 -10.21
N THR A 242 5.98 -8.91 -11.51
CA THR A 242 4.84 -8.99 -12.45
C THR A 242 4.27 -10.40 -12.58
N LYS A 243 5.06 -11.41 -12.22
CA LYS A 243 4.63 -12.81 -12.13
C LYS A 243 3.44 -13.00 -11.16
N TYR A 244 3.34 -12.15 -10.14
CA TYR A 244 2.32 -12.26 -9.10
C TYR A 244 1.24 -11.20 -9.22
N TYR A 245 1.61 -9.94 -9.46
CA TYR A 245 0.74 -8.78 -9.38
C TYR A 245 0.43 -8.22 -10.76
N LYS A 246 -0.84 -7.87 -11.01
CA LYS A 246 -1.25 -7.21 -12.27
C LYS A 246 -0.65 -5.82 -12.41
N ASN A 247 -0.65 -5.06 -11.31
CA ASN A 247 -0.08 -3.71 -11.26
C ASN A 247 1.25 -3.78 -10.50
N ALA A 248 2.35 -3.93 -11.23
CA ALA A 248 3.67 -4.06 -10.65
C ALA A 248 4.68 -3.20 -11.40
N LEU A 249 5.64 -2.68 -10.66
CA LEU A 249 6.81 -2.01 -11.20
C LEU A 249 8.10 -2.58 -10.58
N THR A 250 9.19 -2.46 -11.29
CA THR A 250 10.51 -2.92 -10.80
C THR A 250 11.46 -1.75 -10.68
N ILE A 251 12.13 -1.65 -9.54
CA ILE A 251 13.15 -0.64 -9.25
C ILE A 251 14.49 -1.33 -9.02
N ASN A 252 15.46 -1.03 -9.89
CA ASN A 252 16.79 -1.64 -9.81
C ASN A 252 17.83 -0.70 -9.17
N ARG A 253 17.62 0.60 -9.27
CA ARG A 253 18.59 1.61 -8.85
C ARG A 253 17.93 2.72 -8.03
N ALA A 254 18.69 3.25 -7.06
CA ALA A 254 18.23 4.35 -6.21
C ALA A 254 17.96 5.64 -7.00
N GLU A 255 18.69 5.85 -8.09
CA GLU A 255 18.60 7.02 -8.96
C GLU A 255 17.27 7.06 -9.73
N GLU A 256 16.74 5.90 -10.13
CA GLU A 256 15.48 5.73 -10.86
C GLU A 256 14.25 5.92 -9.95
N LEU A 257 14.47 5.76 -8.65
CA LEU A 257 13.41 5.72 -7.63
C LEU A 257 12.52 6.95 -7.65
N GLY A 258 13.11 8.14 -7.84
CA GLY A 258 12.36 9.39 -7.86
C GLY A 258 11.40 9.51 -9.04
N GLU A 259 11.83 9.15 -10.25
CA GLU A 259 11.02 9.25 -11.47
C GLU A 259 9.98 8.15 -11.55
N VAL A 260 10.39 6.92 -11.29
CA VAL A 260 9.52 5.74 -11.32
C VAL A 260 8.39 5.84 -10.30
N LEU A 261 8.69 6.23 -9.04
CA LEU A 261 7.67 6.46 -8.03
C LEU A 261 6.75 7.63 -8.38
N LEU A 262 7.29 8.67 -9.04
CA LEU A 262 6.48 9.81 -9.48
C LEU A 262 5.45 9.37 -10.53
N ASP A 263 5.89 8.63 -11.51
CA ASP A 263 5.02 8.18 -12.60
C ASP A 263 3.95 7.21 -12.08
N GLU A 264 4.31 6.29 -11.17
CA GLU A 264 3.35 5.35 -10.59
C GLU A 264 2.36 6.03 -9.63
N LEU A 265 2.82 6.88 -8.73
CA LEU A 265 1.90 7.66 -7.90
C LEU A 265 1.01 8.57 -8.76
N THR A 266 1.56 9.10 -9.86
CA THR A 266 0.79 9.91 -10.81
C THR A 266 -0.29 9.07 -11.52
N LYS A 267 0.02 7.85 -11.98
CA LYS A 267 -0.94 6.93 -12.57
C LYS A 267 -2.00 6.52 -11.56
N LEU A 268 -1.55 6.08 -10.38
CA LEU A 268 -2.42 5.67 -9.27
C LEU A 268 -3.47 6.72 -8.93
N PHE A 269 -3.12 7.98 -8.96
CA PHE A 269 -4.04 9.07 -8.68
C PHE A 269 -4.62 9.72 -9.94
N LYS A 270 -4.35 9.20 -11.15
CA LYS A 270 -4.98 9.66 -12.41
C LYS A 270 -6.33 8.97 -12.69
N ASP A 271 -6.49 7.76 -12.24
CA ASP A 271 -7.72 6.97 -12.36
C ASP A 271 -8.63 7.21 -11.17
#